data_e1d308322a0fb0082457e2def95e64fb
#
_entry.id   e1d308322a0fb0082457e2def95e64fb
#
_cell.length_a   1.000
_cell.length_b   1.000
_cell.length_c   1.000
_cell.angle_alpha   90.00
_cell.angle_beta   90.00
_cell.angle_gamma   90.00
#
_symmetry.space_group_name_H-M   'P 1'
#
loop_
_entity.id
_entity.type
_entity.pdbx_description
1 polymer ?
#
loop_
_entity_poly.entity_id
_entity_poly.type
_entity_poly.pdbx_seq_one_letter_code
_entity_poly.pdbx_strand_id
1 'polypeptide(L)'
;MNDWKTHINESKDLLLSLSVRDMKGQNIDADTAFKQLQNYTLGVLERRKAIYFIGNGSSASIANEVSANLAKNTGIRTETFFNFALITAIASDSGYEDIFAEPLSKRMAAGDMLVAICSTGESQNIIYAAKEASNLGGNVCTLSAMNTENTLRSLGTLNFYIPAASAWSAHFCHMEVMNYWINQMISMVSWQEDLKNSAQTDRSIGLA
;
A
#
# COMPACT_ATOMS: atom_id res chain seq x y z
N MET A 1 14.44 -22.48 -21.19
CA MET A 1 13.82 -21.14 -21.33
C MET A 1 12.33 -21.42 -21.48
N ASN A 2 11.49 -20.91 -20.53
CA ASN A 2 10.05 -21.13 -20.59
C ASN A 2 9.45 -20.31 -21.74
N ASP A 3 8.42 -20.86 -22.41
CA ASP A 3 7.66 -20.11 -23.39
C ASP A 3 6.75 -19.07 -22.69
N TRP A 4 6.20 -18.14 -23.49
CA TRP A 4 5.37 -17.06 -22.98
C TRP A 4 4.13 -17.55 -22.20
N LYS A 5 3.47 -18.61 -22.68
CA LYS A 5 2.29 -19.19 -22.05
C LYS A 5 2.59 -19.78 -20.68
N THR A 6 3.71 -20.48 -20.57
CA THR A 6 4.22 -21.03 -19.30
C THR A 6 4.54 -19.89 -18.33
N HIS A 7 5.22 -18.83 -18.78
CA HIS A 7 5.52 -17.67 -17.95
C HIS A 7 4.25 -17.00 -17.39
N ILE A 8 3.21 -16.82 -18.21
CA ILE A 8 1.93 -16.25 -17.76
C ILE A 8 1.22 -17.17 -16.75
N ASN A 9 1.23 -18.48 -16.97
CA ASN A 9 0.64 -19.41 -16.02
C ASN A 9 1.37 -19.40 -14.67
N GLU A 10 2.70 -19.36 -14.66
CA GLU A 10 3.50 -19.22 -13.44
C GLU A 10 3.16 -17.93 -12.68
N SER A 11 3.01 -16.80 -13.38
CA SER A 11 2.60 -15.52 -12.81
C SER A 11 1.20 -15.56 -12.22
N LYS A 12 0.26 -16.21 -12.92
CA LYS A 12 -1.11 -16.43 -12.42
C LYS A 12 -1.11 -17.28 -11.15
N ASP A 13 -0.34 -18.37 -11.12
CA ASP A 13 -0.27 -19.28 -9.97
C ASP A 13 0.33 -18.56 -8.75
N LEU A 14 1.33 -17.69 -8.95
CA LEU A 14 1.87 -16.83 -7.90
C LEU A 14 0.80 -15.87 -7.33
N LEU A 15 0.01 -15.22 -8.19
CA LEU A 15 -1.08 -14.33 -7.74
C LEU A 15 -2.16 -15.09 -6.98
N LEU A 16 -2.53 -16.29 -7.43
CA LEU A 16 -3.49 -17.16 -6.74
C LEU A 16 -2.99 -17.70 -5.39
N SER A 17 -1.66 -17.70 -5.17
CA SER A 17 -1.04 -18.09 -3.90
C SER A 17 -0.89 -16.93 -2.91
N LEU A 18 -1.48 -15.75 -3.19
CA LEU A 18 -1.53 -14.63 -2.27
C LEU A 18 -2.01 -15.08 -0.90
N SER A 19 -1.26 -14.73 0.11
CA SER A 19 -1.58 -15.01 1.51
C SER A 19 -1.53 -13.71 2.31
N VAL A 20 -2.51 -13.50 3.18
CA VAL A 20 -2.56 -12.29 4.00
C VAL A 20 -2.65 -12.67 5.48
N ARG A 21 -1.86 -11.98 6.31
CA ARG A 21 -1.95 -12.07 7.78
C ARG A 21 -2.45 -10.76 8.36
N ASP A 22 -3.24 -10.86 9.41
CA ASP A 22 -3.63 -9.71 10.23
C ASP A 22 -2.49 -9.30 11.20
N MET A 23 -2.73 -8.28 12.02
CA MET A 23 -1.78 -7.81 13.03
C MET A 23 -1.47 -8.83 14.13
N LYS A 24 -2.28 -9.90 14.28
CA LYS A 24 -2.06 -11.01 15.23
C LYS A 24 -1.31 -12.16 14.59
N GLY A 25 -0.92 -12.05 13.32
CA GLY A 25 -0.28 -13.11 12.55
C GLY A 25 -1.25 -14.19 12.07
N GLN A 26 -2.56 -14.00 12.19
CA GLN A 26 -3.58 -14.95 11.73
C GLN A 26 -3.81 -14.79 10.24
N ASN A 27 -3.87 -15.90 9.52
CA ASN A 27 -4.21 -15.87 8.11
C ASN A 27 -5.68 -15.49 7.93
N ILE A 28 -5.92 -14.55 7.02
CA ILE A 28 -7.24 -14.14 6.57
C ILE A 28 -7.33 -14.34 5.06
N ASP A 29 -8.54 -14.60 4.56
CA ASP A 29 -8.73 -14.74 3.12
C ASP A 29 -8.53 -13.41 2.39
N ALA A 30 -8.15 -13.48 1.11
CA ALA A 30 -7.77 -12.30 0.34
C ALA A 30 -8.93 -11.29 0.20
N ASP A 31 -10.16 -11.76 -0.03
CA ASP A 31 -11.33 -10.88 -0.20
C ASP A 31 -11.63 -10.11 1.10
N THR A 32 -11.54 -10.77 2.24
CA THR A 32 -11.68 -10.14 3.56
C THR A 32 -10.56 -9.12 3.79
N ALA A 33 -9.31 -9.47 3.44
CA ALA A 33 -8.18 -8.56 3.56
C ALA A 33 -8.34 -7.29 2.70
N PHE A 34 -8.77 -7.46 1.44
CA PHE A 34 -9.02 -6.30 0.57
C PHE A 34 -10.19 -5.44 1.06
N LYS A 35 -11.27 -6.03 1.58
CA LYS A 35 -12.35 -5.27 2.23
C LYS A 35 -11.86 -4.47 3.44
N GLN A 36 -11.00 -5.05 4.26
CA GLN A 36 -10.40 -4.31 5.37
C GLN A 36 -9.50 -3.17 4.88
N LEU A 37 -8.67 -3.40 3.86
CA LEU A 37 -7.82 -2.37 3.26
C LEU A 37 -8.66 -1.22 2.67
N GLN A 38 -9.77 -1.54 1.99
CA GLN A 38 -10.74 -0.55 1.50
C GLN A 38 -11.33 0.27 2.65
N ASN A 39 -11.74 -0.37 3.74
CA ASN A 39 -12.31 0.33 4.91
C ASN A 39 -11.29 1.26 5.57
N TYR A 40 -10.02 0.85 5.71
CA TYR A 40 -8.96 1.74 6.19
C TYR A 40 -8.77 2.93 5.25
N THR A 41 -8.77 2.69 3.94
CA THR A 41 -8.62 3.73 2.92
C THR A 41 -9.78 4.72 2.93
N LEU A 42 -11.02 4.25 3.02
CA LEU A 42 -12.19 5.11 3.18
C LEU A 42 -12.11 5.95 4.46
N GLY A 43 -11.67 5.34 5.56
CA GLY A 43 -11.46 6.06 6.81
C GLY A 43 -10.36 7.14 6.71
N VAL A 44 -9.33 6.95 5.88
CA VAL A 44 -8.34 8.00 5.55
C VAL A 44 -9.01 9.14 4.78
N LEU A 45 -9.79 8.83 3.74
CA LEU A 45 -10.51 9.82 2.92
C LEU A 45 -11.49 10.64 3.77
N GLU A 46 -12.36 10.00 4.52
CA GLU A 46 -13.40 10.64 5.35
C GLU A 46 -12.81 11.56 6.41
N ARG A 47 -11.71 11.14 7.04
CA ARG A 47 -11.01 11.91 8.08
C ARG A 47 -9.98 12.88 7.54
N ARG A 48 -9.85 13.01 6.21
CA ARG A 48 -8.87 13.87 5.53
C ARG A 48 -7.43 13.58 5.97
N LYS A 49 -7.13 12.32 6.19
CA LYS A 49 -5.81 11.81 6.53
C LYS A 49 -4.99 11.55 5.26
N ALA A 50 -3.77 11.03 5.42
CA ALA A 50 -2.86 10.74 4.33
C ALA A 50 -2.50 9.25 4.24
N ILE A 51 -2.13 8.81 3.03
CA ILE A 51 -1.50 7.52 2.80
C ILE A 51 -0.05 7.77 2.35
N TYR A 52 0.88 7.22 3.10
CA TYR A 52 2.31 7.25 2.79
C TYR A 52 2.71 5.96 2.08
N PHE A 53 3.54 6.08 1.05
CA PHE A 53 4.02 4.94 0.27
C PHE A 53 5.53 4.90 0.29
N ILE A 54 6.11 3.74 0.63
CA ILE A 54 7.56 3.54 0.67
C ILE A 54 7.97 2.23 0.01
N GLY A 55 9.20 2.20 -0.51
CA GLY A 55 9.83 1.03 -1.12
C GLY A 55 11.23 1.37 -1.59
N ASN A 56 12.04 0.37 -1.90
CA ASN A 56 13.37 0.51 -2.49
C ASN A 56 13.37 0.04 -3.95
N GLY A 57 14.17 0.66 -4.80
CA GLY A 57 14.35 0.22 -6.20
C GLY A 57 13.02 0.10 -6.96
N SER A 58 12.72 -1.08 -7.50
CA SER A 58 11.48 -1.34 -8.22
C SER A 58 10.23 -1.20 -7.35
N SER A 59 10.31 -1.48 -6.04
CA SER A 59 9.23 -1.22 -5.10
C SER A 59 8.95 0.27 -4.92
N ALA A 60 9.97 1.14 -5.06
CA ALA A 60 9.79 2.60 -5.09
C ALA A 60 8.99 3.05 -6.33
N SER A 61 9.20 2.39 -7.47
CA SER A 61 8.42 2.66 -8.69
C SER A 61 6.94 2.33 -8.49
N ILE A 62 6.62 1.16 -7.89
CA ILE A 62 5.25 0.80 -7.52
C ILE A 62 4.66 1.86 -6.57
N ALA A 63 5.38 2.20 -5.51
CA ALA A 63 4.94 3.17 -4.51
C ALA A 63 4.58 4.54 -5.15
N ASN A 64 5.40 5.04 -6.07
CA ASN A 64 5.14 6.29 -6.79
C ASN A 64 3.93 6.20 -7.71
N GLU A 65 3.81 5.13 -8.50
CA GLU A 65 2.71 4.94 -9.43
C GLU A 65 1.38 4.81 -8.70
N VAL A 66 1.32 3.98 -7.69
CA VAL A 66 0.13 3.76 -6.85
C VAL A 66 -0.29 5.05 -6.15
N SER A 67 0.65 5.78 -5.55
CA SER A 67 0.43 7.07 -4.91
C SER A 67 -0.20 8.07 -5.89
N ALA A 68 0.38 8.22 -7.08
CA ALA A 68 -0.11 9.15 -8.10
C ALA A 68 -1.51 8.77 -8.60
N ASN A 69 -1.75 7.49 -8.89
CA ASN A 69 -3.04 7.00 -9.38
C ASN A 69 -4.15 7.18 -8.34
N LEU A 70 -3.87 6.85 -7.08
CA LEU A 70 -4.84 6.98 -6.00
C LEU A 70 -5.20 8.46 -5.77
N ALA A 71 -4.20 9.35 -5.67
CA ALA A 71 -4.42 10.78 -5.49
C ALA A 71 -5.24 11.40 -6.63
N LYS A 72 -4.87 11.07 -7.88
CA LYS A 72 -5.53 11.63 -9.07
C LYS A 72 -6.99 11.20 -9.17
N ASN A 73 -7.31 9.95 -8.88
CA ASN A 73 -8.62 9.37 -9.18
C ASN A 73 -9.59 9.35 -7.99
N THR A 74 -9.10 9.56 -6.75
CA THR A 74 -9.94 9.48 -5.54
C THR A 74 -9.89 10.73 -4.67
N GLY A 75 -8.98 11.66 -4.95
CA GLY A 75 -8.76 12.83 -4.11
C GLY A 75 -8.15 12.53 -2.72
N ILE A 76 -7.75 11.28 -2.46
CA ILE A 76 -7.05 10.92 -1.23
C ILE A 76 -5.67 11.59 -1.24
N ARG A 77 -5.29 12.20 -0.13
CA ARG A 77 -3.96 12.75 0.04
C ARG A 77 -2.95 11.60 0.15
N THR A 78 -2.01 11.55 -0.78
CA THR A 78 -0.94 10.56 -0.80
C THR A 78 0.43 11.25 -0.77
N GLU A 79 1.43 10.60 -0.19
CA GLU A 79 2.78 11.11 -0.10
C GLU A 79 3.82 10.00 -0.28
N THR A 80 4.92 10.32 -0.93
CA THR A 80 6.12 9.48 -1.03
C THR A 80 7.35 10.29 -0.61
N PHE A 81 8.41 9.62 -0.14
CA PHE A 81 9.64 10.29 0.32
C PHE A 81 10.79 10.19 -0.69
N PHE A 82 10.49 10.14 -1.99
CA PHE A 82 11.49 9.96 -3.04
C PHE A 82 12.12 11.29 -3.52
N ASN A 83 12.20 12.28 -2.64
CA ASN A 83 13.00 13.48 -2.87
C ASN A 83 14.49 13.16 -2.64
N PHE A 84 15.29 13.26 -3.70
CA PHE A 84 16.71 12.89 -3.66
C PHE A 84 17.50 13.69 -2.60
N ALA A 85 17.25 15.00 -2.47
CA ALA A 85 17.92 15.82 -1.47
C ALA A 85 17.56 15.37 -0.04
N LEU A 86 16.29 15.06 0.22
CA LEU A 86 15.85 14.57 1.54
C LEU A 86 16.49 13.22 1.87
N ILE A 87 16.47 12.28 0.93
CA ILE A 87 17.05 10.94 1.12
C ILE A 87 18.55 11.04 1.43
N THR A 88 19.29 11.83 0.64
CA THR A 88 20.75 11.95 0.82
C THR A 88 21.14 12.70 2.09
N ALA A 89 20.36 13.69 2.52
CA ALA A 89 20.58 14.39 3.78
C ALA A 89 20.39 13.43 4.97
N ILE A 90 19.26 12.74 5.04
CA ILE A 90 18.99 11.79 6.14
C ILE A 90 19.99 10.64 6.13
N ALA A 91 20.31 10.09 4.94
CA ALA A 91 21.30 9.01 4.85
C ALA A 91 22.69 9.43 5.33
N SER A 92 23.07 10.70 5.14
CA SER A 92 24.34 11.25 5.63
C SER A 92 24.32 11.52 7.14
N ASP A 93 23.22 12.02 7.68
CA ASP A 93 23.14 12.51 9.05
C ASP A 93 22.75 11.40 10.05
N SER A 94 21.80 10.53 9.67
CA SER A 94 21.20 9.53 10.56
C SER A 94 21.44 8.07 10.10
N GLY A 95 21.75 7.86 8.82
CA GLY A 95 21.92 6.55 8.22
C GLY A 95 20.84 6.20 7.20
N TYR A 96 21.15 5.24 6.32
CA TYR A 96 20.21 4.81 5.26
C TYR A 96 18.95 4.15 5.82
N GLU A 97 19.04 3.55 7.00
CA GLU A 97 17.93 2.93 7.70
C GLU A 97 16.85 3.91 8.11
N ASP A 98 17.14 5.19 8.26
CA ASP A 98 16.22 6.21 8.74
C ASP A 98 15.57 7.05 7.63
N ILE A 99 15.92 6.82 6.35
CA ILE A 99 15.46 7.65 5.22
C ILE A 99 13.93 7.73 5.08
N PHE A 100 13.18 6.78 5.61
CA PHE A 100 11.72 6.77 5.64
C PHE A 100 11.16 6.99 7.04
N ALA A 101 11.78 6.43 8.08
CA ALA A 101 11.30 6.55 9.46
C ALA A 101 11.37 8.00 9.95
N GLU A 102 12.47 8.71 9.69
CA GLU A 102 12.63 10.09 10.12
C GLU A 102 11.59 11.07 9.51
N PRO A 103 11.32 11.09 8.19
CA PRO A 103 10.26 11.96 7.66
C PRO A 103 8.86 11.51 8.10
N LEU A 104 8.60 10.22 8.32
CA LEU A 104 7.33 9.74 8.87
C LEU A 104 7.10 10.28 10.28
N SER A 105 8.11 10.25 11.16
CA SER A 105 7.99 10.76 12.53
C SER A 105 7.58 12.25 12.60
N LYS A 106 7.88 13.01 11.55
CA LYS A 106 7.58 14.45 11.45
C LYS A 106 6.26 14.78 10.76
N ARG A 107 5.70 13.85 9.98
CA ARG A 107 4.54 14.11 9.10
C ARG A 107 3.35 13.23 9.36
N MET A 108 3.57 11.99 9.77
CA MET A 108 2.51 11.02 10.00
C MET A 108 1.82 11.24 11.35
N ALA A 109 0.52 11.06 11.39
CA ALA A 109 -0.29 11.17 12.60
C ALA A 109 -1.26 9.99 12.72
N ALA A 110 -1.80 9.79 13.91
CA ALA A 110 -2.80 8.74 14.15
C ALA A 110 -3.97 8.82 13.15
N GLY A 111 -4.31 7.69 12.57
CA GLY A 111 -5.34 7.55 11.54
C GLY A 111 -4.85 7.73 10.10
N ASP A 112 -3.58 8.09 9.89
CA ASP A 112 -2.92 7.97 8.59
C ASP A 112 -2.64 6.49 8.28
N MET A 113 -2.23 6.19 7.06
CA MET A 113 -1.86 4.85 6.63
C MET A 113 -0.47 4.84 5.98
N LEU A 114 0.30 3.79 6.23
CA LEU A 114 1.53 3.48 5.52
C LEU A 114 1.33 2.25 4.64
N VAL A 115 1.76 2.31 3.39
CA VAL A 115 1.94 1.18 2.49
C VAL A 115 3.42 0.95 2.28
N ALA A 116 3.95 -0.14 2.82
CA ALA A 116 5.36 -0.50 2.82
C ALA A 116 5.62 -1.70 1.90
N ILE A 117 6.39 -1.49 0.82
CA ILE A 117 6.64 -2.50 -0.20
C ILE A 117 8.11 -2.94 -0.16
N CYS A 118 8.35 -4.22 0.13
CA CYS A 118 9.69 -4.80 0.18
C CYS A 118 9.67 -6.28 -0.21
N SER A 119 10.20 -6.63 -1.38
CA SER A 119 10.16 -8.02 -1.87
C SER A 119 10.88 -9.01 -0.95
N THR A 120 11.98 -8.63 -0.31
CA THR A 120 12.68 -9.48 0.66
C THR A 120 12.02 -9.48 2.04
N GLY A 121 11.33 -8.38 2.39
CA GLY A 121 10.79 -8.15 3.72
C GLY A 121 11.83 -7.87 4.81
N GLU A 122 13.12 -7.65 4.42
CA GLU A 122 14.26 -7.54 5.36
C GLU A 122 15.02 -6.20 5.26
N SER A 123 14.58 -5.26 4.40
CA SER A 123 15.23 -3.95 4.28
C SER A 123 15.01 -3.11 5.55
N GLN A 124 16.08 -2.74 6.24
CA GLN A 124 15.99 -2.07 7.55
C GLN A 124 15.25 -0.73 7.50
N ASN A 125 15.46 0.08 6.45
CA ASN A 125 14.74 1.34 6.26
C ASN A 125 13.22 1.16 6.12
N ILE A 126 12.75 0.06 5.52
CA ILE A 126 11.33 -0.29 5.41
C ILE A 126 10.79 -0.81 6.75
N ILE A 127 11.58 -1.65 7.43
CA ILE A 127 11.23 -2.21 8.74
C ILE A 127 11.10 -1.09 9.80
N TYR A 128 12.08 -0.15 9.84
CA TYR A 128 12.06 0.98 10.79
C TYR A 128 10.85 1.88 10.52
N ALA A 129 10.58 2.19 9.25
CA ALA A 129 9.41 2.97 8.87
C ALA A 129 8.08 2.30 9.25
N ALA A 130 7.95 0.99 9.07
CA ALA A 130 6.75 0.24 9.45
C ALA A 130 6.52 0.26 10.97
N LYS A 131 7.58 0.10 11.76
CA LYS A 131 7.52 0.21 13.23
C LYS A 131 7.15 1.62 13.66
N GLU A 132 7.77 2.64 13.08
CA GLU A 132 7.48 4.03 13.40
C GLU A 132 6.03 4.40 13.08
N ALA A 133 5.53 4.02 11.90
CA ALA A 133 4.13 4.23 11.53
C ALA A 133 3.14 3.58 12.52
N SER A 134 3.42 2.37 12.97
CA SER A 134 2.63 1.69 14.01
C SER A 134 2.67 2.45 15.34
N ASN A 135 3.84 2.91 15.78
CA ASN A 135 4.02 3.68 17.02
C ASN A 135 3.24 5.00 16.99
N LEU A 136 3.13 5.63 15.82
CA LEU A 136 2.36 6.86 15.59
C LEU A 136 0.85 6.63 15.50
N GLY A 137 0.38 5.38 15.63
CA GLY A 137 -1.04 5.04 15.56
C GLY A 137 -1.59 4.99 14.13
N GLY A 138 -0.74 4.78 13.14
CA GLY A 138 -1.13 4.58 11.74
C GLY A 138 -1.51 3.13 11.44
N ASN A 139 -2.33 2.94 10.42
CA ASN A 139 -2.55 1.63 9.84
C ASN A 139 -1.37 1.29 8.91
N VAL A 140 -0.79 0.10 9.04
CA VAL A 140 0.34 -0.33 8.22
C VAL A 140 -0.08 -1.49 7.33
N CYS A 141 -0.01 -1.29 6.00
CA CYS A 141 -0.19 -2.33 5.01
C CYS A 141 1.20 -2.70 4.45
N THR A 142 1.59 -3.96 4.56
CA THR A 142 2.88 -4.44 4.06
C THR A 142 2.69 -5.36 2.86
N LEU A 143 3.61 -5.26 1.89
CA LEU A 143 3.73 -6.20 0.78
C LEU A 143 5.12 -6.81 0.81
N SER A 144 5.19 -8.13 0.92
CA SER A 144 6.46 -8.88 0.93
C SER A 144 6.39 -10.15 0.08
N ALA A 145 7.56 -10.75 -0.16
CA ALA A 145 7.70 -11.98 -0.93
C ALA A 145 8.87 -12.83 -0.38
N MET A 146 9.33 -13.77 -1.17
CA MET A 146 10.50 -14.63 -0.94
C MET A 146 10.36 -15.48 0.32
N ASN A 147 10.99 -15.09 1.43
CA ASN A 147 10.92 -15.86 2.67
C ASN A 147 9.54 -15.69 3.32
N THR A 148 8.91 -16.82 3.63
CA THR A 148 7.58 -16.88 4.26
C THR A 148 7.54 -16.23 5.64
N GLU A 149 8.65 -16.26 6.35
CA GLU A 149 8.78 -15.71 7.71
C GLU A 149 9.70 -14.47 7.71
N ASN A 150 9.59 -13.63 6.66
CA ASN A 150 10.31 -12.37 6.63
C ASN A 150 9.78 -11.38 7.70
N THR A 151 10.66 -10.50 8.16
CA THR A 151 10.38 -9.58 9.28
C THR A 151 9.20 -8.66 8.99
N LEU A 152 9.13 -8.09 7.79
CA LEU A 152 8.09 -7.12 7.42
C LEU A 152 6.68 -7.73 7.50
N ARG A 153 6.53 -9.03 7.20
CA ARG A 153 5.26 -9.76 7.21
C ARG A 153 4.60 -9.83 8.60
N SER A 154 5.30 -9.48 9.66
CA SER A 154 4.81 -9.48 11.03
C SER A 154 4.51 -8.09 11.61
N LEU A 155 4.77 -7.01 10.85
CA LEU A 155 4.74 -5.64 11.37
C LEU A 155 3.48 -4.86 11.00
N GLY A 156 2.73 -5.31 10.00
CA GLY A 156 1.57 -4.58 9.49
C GLY A 156 0.26 -4.91 10.19
N THR A 157 -0.68 -4.00 10.09
CA THR A 157 -2.11 -4.23 10.35
C THR A 157 -2.67 -5.26 9.36
N LEU A 158 -2.22 -5.18 8.10
CA LEU A 158 -2.45 -6.16 7.04
C LEU A 158 -1.12 -6.48 6.36
N ASN A 159 -0.81 -7.76 6.20
CA ASN A 159 0.47 -8.24 5.66
C ASN A 159 0.24 -9.14 4.46
N PHE A 160 0.31 -8.57 3.26
CA PHE A 160 0.20 -9.27 1.99
C PHE A 160 1.52 -9.94 1.65
N TYR A 161 1.47 -11.21 1.31
CA TYR A 161 2.65 -12.00 0.97
C TYR A 161 2.41 -12.86 -0.27
N ILE A 162 3.40 -12.87 -1.18
CA ILE A 162 3.41 -13.72 -2.36
C ILE A 162 4.70 -14.55 -2.36
N PRO A 163 4.64 -15.89 -2.56
CA PRO A 163 5.82 -16.76 -2.52
C PRO A 163 6.65 -16.68 -3.81
N ALA A 164 6.91 -15.46 -4.29
CA ALA A 164 7.76 -15.25 -5.47
C ALA A 164 9.22 -15.46 -5.12
N ALA A 165 9.94 -16.22 -5.94
CA ALA A 165 11.34 -16.57 -5.70
C ALA A 165 12.33 -15.49 -6.16
N SER A 166 11.88 -14.49 -6.92
CA SER A 166 12.72 -13.42 -7.45
C SER A 166 12.10 -12.04 -7.24
N ALA A 167 12.94 -11.00 -7.19
CA ALA A 167 12.50 -9.62 -7.08
C ALA A 167 11.62 -9.18 -8.27
N TRP A 168 11.86 -9.72 -9.47
CA TRP A 168 11.07 -9.42 -10.67
C TRP A 168 9.65 -9.99 -10.59
N SER A 169 9.54 -11.28 -10.19
CA SER A 169 8.23 -11.91 -10.00
C SER A 169 7.46 -11.25 -8.84
N ALA A 170 8.16 -10.89 -7.75
CA ALA A 170 7.57 -10.16 -6.65
C ALA A 170 7.05 -8.78 -7.10
N HIS A 171 7.85 -8.04 -7.89
CA HIS A 171 7.45 -6.73 -8.43
C HIS A 171 6.15 -6.81 -9.24
N PHE A 172 6.07 -7.75 -10.19
CA PHE A 172 4.87 -7.98 -10.99
C PHE A 172 3.65 -8.24 -10.12
N CYS A 173 3.78 -9.17 -9.16
CA CYS A 173 2.67 -9.54 -8.29
C CYS A 173 2.26 -8.41 -7.32
N HIS A 174 3.23 -7.69 -6.75
CA HIS A 174 2.94 -6.53 -5.88
C HIS A 174 2.22 -5.42 -6.64
N MET A 175 2.62 -5.16 -7.90
CA MET A 175 1.92 -4.19 -8.75
C MET A 175 0.46 -4.61 -8.97
N GLU A 176 0.20 -5.89 -9.26
CA GLU A 176 -1.17 -6.37 -9.51
C GLU A 176 -2.04 -6.33 -8.26
N VAL A 177 -1.49 -6.68 -7.08
CA VAL A 177 -2.18 -6.51 -5.79
C VAL A 177 -2.58 -5.05 -5.57
N MET A 178 -1.68 -4.11 -5.86
CA MET A 178 -1.97 -2.68 -5.73
C MET A 178 -2.98 -2.19 -6.78
N ASN A 179 -2.87 -2.63 -8.03
CA ASN A 179 -3.82 -2.31 -9.10
C ASN A 179 -5.24 -2.76 -8.74
N TYR A 180 -5.39 -3.97 -8.22
CA TYR A 180 -6.68 -4.47 -7.77
C TYR A 180 -7.29 -3.56 -6.70
N TRP A 181 -6.51 -3.21 -5.66
CA TRP A 181 -6.96 -2.29 -4.62
C TRP A 181 -7.35 -0.92 -5.16
N ILE A 182 -6.51 -0.29 -6.01
CA ILE A 182 -6.79 1.03 -6.59
C ILE A 182 -8.09 1.01 -7.41
N ASN A 183 -8.28 0.00 -8.26
CA ASN A 183 -9.47 -0.12 -9.08
C ASN A 183 -10.74 -0.22 -8.24
N GLN A 184 -10.69 -0.97 -7.13
CA GLN A 184 -11.80 -1.03 -6.18
C GLN A 184 -12.07 0.35 -5.54
N MET A 185 -11.03 1.07 -5.14
CA MET A 185 -11.19 2.40 -4.53
C MET A 185 -11.76 3.42 -5.51
N ILE A 186 -11.28 3.45 -6.76
CA ILE A 186 -11.81 4.32 -7.80
C ILE A 186 -13.29 4.06 -8.02
N SER A 187 -13.69 2.78 -8.18
CA SER A 187 -15.08 2.40 -8.37
C SER A 187 -15.98 2.82 -7.19
N MET A 188 -15.48 2.68 -5.96
CA MET A 188 -16.23 3.05 -4.76
C MET A 188 -16.42 4.56 -4.64
N VAL A 189 -15.38 5.35 -4.91
CA VAL A 189 -15.43 6.82 -4.83
C VAL A 189 -16.35 7.37 -5.93
N SER A 190 -16.20 6.92 -7.17
CA SER A 190 -17.07 7.33 -8.28
C SER A 190 -18.54 7.05 -7.98
N TRP A 191 -18.86 5.86 -7.45
CA TRP A 191 -20.24 5.51 -7.09
C TRP A 191 -20.80 6.41 -5.97
N GLN A 192 -19.99 6.78 -4.98
CA GLN A 192 -20.42 7.72 -3.92
C GLN A 192 -20.69 9.13 -4.46
N GLU A 193 -19.91 9.59 -5.44
CA GLU A 193 -20.12 10.88 -6.11
C GLU A 193 -21.42 10.88 -6.92
N ASP A 194 -21.68 9.82 -7.67
CA ASP A 194 -22.92 9.68 -8.45
C ASP A 194 -24.16 9.68 -7.57
N LEU A 195 -24.12 9.01 -6.40
CA LEU A 195 -25.21 9.02 -5.43
C LEU A 195 -25.45 10.43 -4.83
N LYS A 196 -24.40 11.18 -4.54
CA LYS A 196 -24.52 12.55 -4.04
C LYS A 196 -25.12 13.49 -5.08
N ASN A 197 -24.71 13.35 -6.34
CA ASN A 197 -25.20 14.16 -7.45
C ASN A 197 -26.68 13.87 -7.74
N SER A 198 -27.10 12.60 -7.74
CA SER A 198 -28.51 12.21 -7.95
C SER A 198 -29.40 12.74 -6.79
N ALA A 199 -28.97 12.63 -5.54
CA ALA A 199 -29.71 13.13 -4.40
C ALA A 199 -29.83 14.68 -4.37
N GLN A 200 -28.87 15.41 -4.94
CA GLN A 200 -28.96 16.86 -5.12
C GLN A 200 -29.94 17.25 -6.23
N THR A 201 -29.97 16.50 -7.31
CA THR A 201 -30.90 16.71 -8.44
C THR A 201 -32.35 16.52 -8.00
N ASP A 202 -32.66 15.46 -7.25
CA ASP A 202 -34.01 15.20 -6.72
C ASP A 202 -34.49 16.30 -5.77
N ARG A 203 -33.61 16.88 -4.94
CA ARG A 203 -33.96 18.00 -4.06
C ARG A 203 -34.23 19.30 -4.82
N SER A 204 -33.59 19.52 -5.98
CA SER A 204 -33.82 20.72 -6.80
C SER A 204 -35.14 20.66 -7.59
N ILE A 205 -35.61 19.45 -7.92
CA ILE A 205 -36.90 19.23 -8.64
C ILE A 205 -38.10 19.28 -7.68
N GLY A 206 -37.91 18.90 -6.41
CA GLY A 206 -38.98 18.94 -5.39
C GLY A 206 -39.31 20.29 -4.76
N LEU A 207 -38.62 21.35 -5.19
CA LEU A 207 -38.80 22.75 -4.68
C LEU A 207 -39.37 23.70 -5.75
N ALA A 208 -39.88 23.19 -6.90
CA ALA A 208 -40.48 23.99 -7.96
C ALA A 208 -42.03 23.84 -7.96
#